data_4f8122c19d5c509f9efe012c2056481e
#
_entry.id   4f8122c19d5c509f9efe012c2056481e
#
_cell.length_a   1.000
_cell.length_b   1.000
_cell.length_c   1.000
_cell.angle_alpha   90.00
_cell.angle_beta   90.00
_cell.angle_gamma   90.00
#
_symmetry.space_group_name_H-M   'P 1'
#
loop_
_entity.id
_entity.type
_entity.pdbx_description
1 polymer ?
#
loop_
_entity_poly.entity_id
_entity_poly.type
_entity_poly.pdbx_seq_one_letter_code
_entity_poly.pdbx_strand_id
1 'polypeptide(L)'
;GVIIASIEQPHIELACQLLPDVKLVKLDYPVCSIKNMRKLHRLIINEKIDIIINQWGLPFMSTLLCRVAIKRTSCKLISVLHGAPNTSKLIIKARDKCETVYNPFLKYIYHAIMYLKEELVKASIRYNCSHCEKYVLLSSHFIKPLSDYAHIKRTENIIAIGNPVTIPVYFEEWELKQKKKQLLYVGRMDYENKRVNRIVEAWKVLYEKYVDWELVLVGEGPYKSTLEEYIRRYDIQRVCFKGFQVSPPIQHYKEASIFLLTSDLEGFGLVVIESMSYGVVPVVYGSYEAIYDIIDNGKSGLITPIPYNSQKTIDCISLLIENENLRKEMAKEAMCKAKCFTIDSVITRWYNLFEEVL
;
A
#
# COMPACT_ATOMS: atom_id res chain seq x y z
N GLY A 1 27.60 -2.43 4.68
CA GLY A 1 27.26 -1.96 3.33
C GLY A 1 25.96 -2.55 2.83
N VAL A 2 25.35 -1.95 1.82
CA VAL A 2 24.10 -2.41 1.21
C VAL A 2 24.34 -2.80 -0.24
N ILE A 3 23.77 -3.93 -0.65
CA ILE A 3 23.82 -4.41 -2.04
C ILE A 3 22.40 -4.63 -2.54
N ILE A 4 22.06 -4.03 -3.66
CA ILE A 4 20.78 -4.21 -4.32
C ILE A 4 20.97 -5.16 -5.50
N ALA A 5 20.38 -6.36 -5.42
CA ALA A 5 20.37 -7.32 -6.52
C ALA A 5 19.00 -7.32 -7.18
N SER A 6 18.93 -7.00 -8.47
CA SER A 6 17.67 -6.92 -9.23
C SER A 6 17.79 -7.58 -10.61
N ILE A 7 16.66 -8.07 -11.12
CA ILE A 7 16.56 -8.70 -12.44
C ILE A 7 16.34 -7.64 -13.50
N GLU A 8 15.38 -6.73 -13.27
CA GLU A 8 15.08 -5.61 -14.14
C GLU A 8 15.62 -4.32 -13.54
N GLN A 9 16.21 -3.47 -14.37
CA GLN A 9 16.71 -2.15 -14.00
C GLN A 9 16.20 -1.13 -15.03
N PRO A 10 14.87 -0.90 -15.10
CA PRO A 10 14.28 -0.06 -16.16
C PRO A 10 14.65 1.42 -16.00
N HIS A 11 15.07 1.83 -14.81
CA HIS A 11 15.39 3.22 -14.45
C HIS A 11 16.82 3.32 -13.92
N ILE A 12 17.79 2.91 -14.75
CA ILE A 12 19.23 2.96 -14.39
C ILE A 12 19.71 4.37 -14.09
N GLU A 13 19.03 5.38 -14.64
CA GLU A 13 19.28 6.80 -14.38
C GLU A 13 19.07 7.20 -12.92
N LEU A 14 18.22 6.45 -12.19
CA LEU A 14 18.01 6.69 -10.76
C LEU A 14 19.15 6.16 -9.88
N ALA A 15 20.07 5.38 -10.46
CA ALA A 15 21.22 4.86 -9.70
C ALA A 15 22.11 5.97 -9.12
N CYS A 16 22.15 7.15 -9.77
CA CYS A 16 22.89 8.31 -9.27
C CYS A 16 22.31 8.89 -7.97
N GLN A 17 21.06 8.55 -7.61
CA GLN A 17 20.42 8.98 -6.35
C GLN A 17 20.75 8.04 -5.17
N LEU A 18 21.38 6.89 -5.43
CA LEU A 18 21.82 5.98 -4.38
C LEU A 18 23.07 6.52 -3.68
N LEU A 19 23.20 6.17 -2.41
CA LEU A 19 24.42 6.49 -1.67
C LEU A 19 25.65 5.81 -2.33
N PRO A 20 26.84 6.43 -2.27
CA PRO A 20 28.03 5.93 -2.98
C PRO A 20 28.47 4.51 -2.57
N ASP A 21 28.13 4.07 -1.38
CA ASP A 21 28.46 2.74 -0.83
C ASP A 21 27.42 1.65 -1.19
N VAL A 22 26.32 2.00 -1.87
CA VAL A 22 25.31 1.05 -2.33
C VAL A 22 25.75 0.43 -3.67
N LYS A 23 25.95 -0.88 -3.69
CA LYS A 23 26.29 -1.63 -4.90
C LYS A 23 25.05 -2.15 -5.61
N LEU A 24 24.99 -1.98 -6.94
CA LEU A 24 23.96 -2.55 -7.79
C LEU A 24 24.47 -3.82 -8.49
N VAL A 25 23.71 -4.89 -8.41
CA VAL A 25 24.02 -6.17 -9.06
C VAL A 25 22.85 -6.61 -9.93
N LYS A 26 23.06 -6.70 -11.24
CA LYS A 26 22.06 -7.20 -12.18
C LYS A 26 22.00 -8.72 -12.15
N LEU A 27 20.81 -9.29 -12.02
CA LEU A 27 20.52 -10.71 -12.23
C LEU A 27 19.82 -10.88 -13.58
N ASP A 28 19.85 -12.11 -14.12
CA ASP A 28 19.30 -12.41 -15.44
C ASP A 28 17.97 -13.18 -15.34
N TYR A 29 17.20 -13.24 -16.44
CA TYR A 29 16.10 -14.19 -16.57
C TYR A 29 16.62 -15.56 -17.04
N PRO A 30 16.00 -16.67 -16.63
CA PRO A 30 14.94 -16.78 -15.63
C PRO A 30 15.45 -16.56 -14.20
N VAL A 31 14.56 -16.07 -13.30
CA VAL A 31 14.89 -15.72 -11.91
C VAL A 31 15.67 -16.82 -11.22
N CYS A 32 15.13 -18.05 -11.22
CA CYS A 32 15.68 -19.23 -10.54
C CYS A 32 16.62 -20.00 -11.48
N SER A 33 17.64 -19.32 -12.03
CA SER A 33 18.64 -19.96 -12.88
C SER A 33 19.89 -20.36 -12.08
N ILE A 34 20.58 -21.41 -12.52
CA ILE A 34 21.87 -21.84 -11.93
C ILE A 34 22.90 -20.69 -11.97
N LYS A 35 22.85 -19.87 -13.03
CA LYS A 35 23.71 -18.69 -13.19
C LYS A 35 23.47 -17.69 -12.05
N ASN A 36 22.21 -17.34 -11.78
CA ASN A 36 21.84 -16.42 -10.70
C ASN A 36 22.18 -17.02 -9.32
N MET A 37 21.90 -18.31 -9.10
CA MET A 37 22.23 -19.00 -7.84
C MET A 37 23.74 -18.92 -7.52
N ARG A 38 24.59 -19.23 -8.52
CA ARG A 38 26.05 -19.14 -8.38
C ARG A 38 26.53 -17.70 -8.19
N LYS A 39 25.94 -16.75 -8.93
CA LYS A 39 26.28 -15.33 -8.84
C LYS A 39 25.96 -14.77 -7.45
N LEU A 40 24.75 -15.04 -6.95
CA LEU A 40 24.33 -14.61 -5.64
C LEU A 40 25.12 -15.28 -4.52
N HIS A 41 25.39 -16.59 -4.63
CA HIS A 41 26.23 -17.30 -3.66
C HIS A 41 27.64 -16.72 -3.56
N ARG A 42 28.31 -16.44 -4.70
CA ARG A 42 29.62 -15.79 -4.71
C ARG A 42 29.57 -14.40 -4.09
N LEU A 43 28.52 -13.65 -4.37
CA LEU A 43 28.33 -12.32 -3.81
C LEU A 43 28.22 -12.38 -2.27
N ILE A 44 27.44 -13.33 -1.74
CA ILE A 44 27.29 -13.55 -0.29
C ILE A 44 28.65 -13.82 0.37
N ILE A 45 29.45 -14.69 -0.22
CA ILE A 45 30.75 -15.05 0.35
C ILE A 45 31.74 -13.89 0.24
N ASN A 46 31.87 -13.28 -0.94
CA ASN A 46 32.88 -12.25 -1.20
C ASN A 46 32.62 -10.97 -0.40
N GLU A 47 31.36 -10.58 -0.25
CA GLU A 47 30.95 -9.36 0.44
C GLU A 47 30.58 -9.64 1.92
N LYS A 48 30.66 -10.91 2.37
CA LYS A 48 30.31 -11.34 3.74
C LYS A 48 28.91 -10.87 4.14
N ILE A 49 27.91 -11.19 3.31
CA ILE A 49 26.52 -10.76 3.53
C ILE A 49 25.92 -11.56 4.69
N ASP A 50 25.44 -10.86 5.70
CA ASP A 50 24.81 -11.46 6.88
C ASP A 50 23.33 -11.75 6.65
N ILE A 51 22.62 -10.85 5.94
CA ILE A 51 21.17 -10.95 5.73
C ILE A 51 20.82 -10.67 4.27
N ILE A 52 19.97 -11.51 3.69
CA ILE A 52 19.24 -11.23 2.44
C ILE A 52 17.81 -10.83 2.77
N ILE A 53 17.36 -9.68 2.25
CA ILE A 53 15.96 -9.28 2.28
C ILE A 53 15.36 -9.53 0.88
N ASN A 54 14.55 -10.58 0.75
CA ASN A 54 13.81 -10.88 -0.45
C ASN A 54 12.54 -10.03 -0.52
N GLN A 55 12.56 -8.97 -1.33
CA GLN A 55 11.42 -8.07 -1.53
C GLN A 55 10.28 -8.68 -2.39
N TRP A 56 10.46 -9.88 -2.93
CA TRP A 56 9.47 -10.63 -3.69
C TRP A 56 8.94 -11.82 -2.89
N GLY A 57 8.37 -11.56 -1.74
CA GLY A 57 7.89 -12.59 -0.82
C GLY A 57 6.68 -13.41 -1.30
N LEU A 58 6.07 -13.08 -2.46
CA LEU A 58 4.95 -13.88 -2.99
C LEU A 58 5.41 -15.02 -3.90
N PRO A 59 6.23 -14.80 -4.97
CA PRO A 59 6.69 -15.89 -5.82
C PRO A 59 7.68 -16.79 -5.08
N PHE A 60 7.42 -18.10 -5.01
CA PHE A 60 8.34 -19.06 -4.36
C PHE A 60 9.73 -19.11 -5.03
N MET A 61 9.81 -18.80 -6.32
CA MET A 61 11.06 -18.85 -7.09
C MET A 61 12.13 -17.89 -6.56
N SER A 62 11.76 -16.70 -6.08
CA SER A 62 12.71 -15.77 -5.48
C SER A 62 13.26 -16.28 -4.16
N THR A 63 12.41 -16.85 -3.32
CA THR A 63 12.82 -17.49 -2.06
C THR A 63 13.69 -18.73 -2.33
N LEU A 64 13.35 -19.55 -3.32
CA LEU A 64 14.15 -20.70 -3.73
C LEU A 64 15.55 -20.26 -4.20
N LEU A 65 15.63 -19.22 -5.04
CA LEU A 65 16.92 -18.65 -5.46
C LEU A 65 17.77 -18.26 -4.24
N CYS A 66 17.18 -17.49 -3.31
CA CYS A 66 17.88 -17.07 -2.09
C CYS A 66 18.30 -18.25 -1.22
N ARG A 67 17.40 -19.22 -1.00
CA ARG A 67 17.71 -20.45 -0.21
C ARG A 67 18.85 -21.28 -0.75
N VAL A 68 18.92 -21.43 -2.08
CA VAL A 68 20.05 -22.13 -2.72
C VAL A 68 21.33 -21.31 -2.60
N ALA A 69 21.23 -19.98 -2.77
CA ALA A 69 22.39 -19.11 -2.70
C ALA A 69 23.02 -19.03 -1.30
N ILE A 70 22.23 -19.06 -0.23
CA ILE A 70 22.73 -19.02 1.16
C ILE A 70 23.23 -20.39 1.67
N LYS A 71 23.04 -21.47 0.90
CA LYS A 71 23.42 -22.80 1.36
C LYS A 71 24.93 -22.89 1.69
N ARG A 72 25.25 -23.41 2.87
CA ARG A 72 26.61 -23.49 3.42
C ARG A 72 27.25 -22.14 3.75
N THR A 73 26.45 -21.14 4.03
CA THR A 73 26.87 -19.84 4.58
C THR A 73 26.11 -19.57 5.89
N SER A 74 26.54 -18.57 6.65
CA SER A 74 25.82 -18.07 7.85
C SER A 74 24.69 -17.10 7.50
N CYS A 75 24.59 -16.71 6.22
CA CYS A 75 23.64 -15.70 5.77
C CYS A 75 22.17 -16.09 6.02
N LYS A 76 21.40 -15.18 6.57
CA LYS A 76 19.99 -15.36 6.91
C LYS A 76 19.06 -14.81 5.83
N LEU A 77 17.85 -15.33 5.75
CA LEU A 77 16.87 -14.93 4.75
C LEU A 77 15.62 -14.35 5.43
N ILE A 78 15.31 -13.10 5.10
CA ILE A 78 14.04 -12.46 5.43
C ILE A 78 13.27 -12.28 4.11
N SER A 79 11.98 -12.65 4.08
CA SER A 79 11.11 -12.41 2.91
C SER A 79 10.01 -11.42 3.25
N VAL A 80 9.72 -10.49 2.34
CA VAL A 80 8.75 -9.40 2.54
C VAL A 80 7.62 -9.51 1.54
N LEU A 81 6.38 -9.46 2.01
CA LEU A 81 5.18 -9.38 1.17
C LEU A 81 4.64 -7.94 1.13
N HIS A 82 4.78 -7.28 -0.03
CA HIS A 82 4.37 -5.88 -0.23
C HIS A 82 2.89 -5.67 -0.61
N GLY A 83 2.04 -6.63 -0.42
CA GLY A 83 0.61 -6.51 -0.76
C GLY A 83 -0.28 -7.23 0.22
N ALA A 84 -1.58 -7.02 0.09
CA ALA A 84 -2.54 -7.82 0.83
C ALA A 84 -2.46 -9.30 0.37
N PRO A 85 -2.60 -10.26 1.28
CA PRO A 85 -2.34 -11.69 1.03
C PRO A 85 -3.14 -12.29 -0.14
N ASN A 86 -4.36 -11.82 -0.36
CA ASN A 86 -5.32 -12.36 -1.34
C ASN A 86 -5.41 -11.53 -2.63
N THR A 87 -4.48 -10.59 -2.87
CA THR A 87 -4.53 -9.62 -3.98
C THR A 87 -3.58 -9.92 -5.13
N SER A 88 -3.26 -11.20 -5.35
CA SER A 88 -2.40 -11.60 -6.47
C SER A 88 -3.02 -11.23 -7.83
N LYS A 89 -2.27 -10.50 -8.66
CA LYS A 89 -2.68 -10.15 -10.03
C LYS A 89 -3.04 -11.38 -10.88
N LEU A 90 -2.46 -12.54 -10.57
CA LEU A 90 -2.77 -13.80 -11.26
C LEU A 90 -4.19 -14.27 -10.96
N ILE A 91 -4.65 -14.09 -9.71
CA ILE A 91 -5.99 -14.48 -9.27
C ILE A 91 -7.02 -13.48 -9.80
N ILE A 92 -6.73 -12.16 -9.67
CA ILE A 92 -7.62 -11.10 -10.16
C ILE A 92 -7.90 -11.30 -11.65
N LYS A 93 -6.87 -11.44 -12.50
CA LYS A 93 -7.03 -11.68 -13.94
C LYS A 93 -7.76 -12.99 -14.27
N ALA A 94 -7.65 -14.01 -13.40
CA ALA A 94 -8.38 -15.26 -13.62
C ALA A 94 -9.86 -15.11 -13.27
N ARG A 95 -10.18 -14.36 -12.21
CA ARG A 95 -11.56 -14.04 -11.79
C ARG A 95 -12.27 -13.22 -12.87
N ASP A 96 -11.65 -12.14 -13.36
CA ASP A 96 -12.20 -11.30 -14.43
C ASP A 96 -12.56 -12.15 -15.67
N LYS A 97 -11.70 -13.11 -16.05
CA LYS A 97 -12.00 -14.04 -17.14
C LYS A 97 -13.19 -14.94 -16.85
N CYS A 98 -13.33 -15.42 -15.60
CA CYS A 98 -14.51 -16.23 -15.21
C CYS A 98 -15.81 -15.45 -15.31
N GLU A 99 -15.78 -14.15 -15.00
CA GLU A 99 -16.97 -13.28 -15.03
C GLU A 99 -17.37 -12.85 -16.44
N THR A 100 -16.39 -12.71 -17.34
CA THR A 100 -16.61 -12.24 -18.73
C THR A 100 -17.00 -13.33 -19.71
N VAL A 101 -16.90 -14.61 -19.35
CA VAL A 101 -17.21 -15.75 -20.25
C VAL A 101 -18.65 -16.19 -20.09
N TYR A 102 -19.42 -16.14 -21.18
CA TYR A 102 -20.83 -16.56 -21.22
C TYR A 102 -21.04 -18.05 -21.48
N ASN A 103 -20.08 -18.74 -22.14
CA ASN A 103 -20.19 -20.17 -22.44
C ASN A 103 -20.01 -21.01 -21.17
N PRO A 104 -20.99 -21.83 -20.74
CA PRO A 104 -20.95 -22.59 -19.49
C PRO A 104 -19.76 -23.55 -19.37
N PHE A 105 -19.40 -24.22 -20.47
CA PHE A 105 -18.27 -25.16 -20.51
C PHE A 105 -16.92 -24.42 -20.34
N LEU A 106 -16.72 -23.31 -21.05
CA LEU A 106 -15.54 -22.49 -20.91
C LEU A 106 -15.49 -21.85 -19.51
N LYS A 107 -16.62 -21.45 -18.97
CA LYS A 107 -16.70 -20.91 -17.59
C LYS A 107 -16.24 -21.94 -16.57
N TYR A 108 -16.65 -23.21 -16.71
CA TYR A 108 -16.17 -24.31 -15.87
C TYR A 108 -14.64 -24.48 -15.95
N ILE A 109 -14.08 -24.46 -17.18
CA ILE A 109 -12.62 -24.54 -17.39
C ILE A 109 -11.90 -23.36 -16.71
N TYR A 110 -12.40 -22.14 -16.88
CA TYR A 110 -11.78 -20.98 -16.25
C TYR A 110 -11.87 -21.01 -14.72
N HIS A 111 -12.96 -21.53 -14.15
CA HIS A 111 -13.05 -21.76 -12.70
C HIS A 111 -12.00 -22.78 -12.22
N ALA A 112 -11.81 -23.87 -12.94
CA ALA A 112 -10.77 -24.85 -12.60
C ALA A 112 -9.36 -24.24 -12.69
N ILE A 113 -9.09 -23.44 -13.73
CA ILE A 113 -7.81 -22.72 -13.87
C ILE A 113 -7.63 -21.69 -12.72
N MET A 114 -8.67 -20.98 -12.36
CA MET A 114 -8.64 -20.03 -11.25
C MET A 114 -8.30 -20.75 -9.92
N TYR A 115 -8.98 -21.86 -9.64
CA TYR A 115 -8.71 -22.69 -8.46
C TYR A 115 -7.27 -23.20 -8.43
N LEU A 116 -6.74 -23.71 -9.54
CA LEU A 116 -5.34 -24.16 -9.61
C LEU A 116 -4.34 -23.01 -9.37
N LYS A 117 -4.62 -21.84 -9.95
CA LYS A 117 -3.77 -20.64 -9.70
C LYS A 117 -3.82 -20.21 -8.24
N GLU A 118 -4.99 -20.28 -7.62
CA GLU A 118 -5.16 -19.95 -6.21
C GLU A 118 -4.37 -20.91 -5.32
N GLU A 119 -4.45 -22.22 -5.57
CA GLU A 119 -3.67 -23.22 -4.83
C GLU A 119 -2.16 -23.07 -5.04
N LEU A 120 -1.72 -22.67 -6.24
CA LEU A 120 -0.31 -22.33 -6.49
C LEU A 120 0.14 -21.11 -5.67
N VAL A 121 -0.70 -20.08 -5.56
CA VAL A 121 -0.38 -18.90 -4.72
C VAL A 121 -0.33 -19.29 -3.24
N LYS A 122 -1.29 -20.06 -2.75
CA LYS A 122 -1.30 -20.57 -1.37
C LYS A 122 -0.05 -21.42 -1.07
N ALA A 123 0.29 -22.32 -1.98
CA ALA A 123 1.50 -23.14 -1.87
C ALA A 123 2.79 -22.28 -1.87
N SER A 124 2.82 -21.25 -2.71
CA SER A 124 3.92 -20.28 -2.77
C SER A 124 4.09 -19.52 -1.44
N ILE A 125 2.99 -19.06 -0.86
CA ILE A 125 3.01 -18.39 0.45
C ILE A 125 3.51 -19.35 1.54
N ARG A 126 2.97 -20.59 1.60
CA ARG A 126 3.44 -21.61 2.55
C ARG A 126 4.94 -21.89 2.40
N TYR A 127 5.42 -22.01 1.15
CA TYR A 127 6.84 -22.21 0.89
C TYR A 127 7.68 -21.04 1.41
N ASN A 128 7.28 -19.80 1.09
CA ASN A 128 8.00 -18.61 1.53
C ASN A 128 8.07 -18.52 3.06
N CYS A 129 6.93 -18.70 3.75
CA CYS A 129 6.88 -18.67 5.20
C CYS A 129 7.76 -19.76 5.86
N SER A 130 7.81 -20.97 5.26
CA SER A 130 8.56 -22.10 5.85
C SER A 130 10.06 -22.11 5.52
N HIS A 131 10.50 -21.26 4.58
CA HIS A 131 11.88 -21.25 4.07
C HIS A 131 12.61 -19.92 4.25
N CYS A 132 12.15 -19.07 5.16
CA CYS A 132 12.86 -17.88 5.62
C CYS A 132 12.87 -17.84 7.16
N GLU A 133 13.81 -17.14 7.75
CA GLU A 133 13.88 -16.91 9.19
C GLU A 133 12.69 -16.07 9.66
N LYS A 134 12.38 -15.02 8.90
CA LYS A 134 11.21 -14.18 9.15
C LYS A 134 10.48 -13.84 7.84
N TYR A 135 9.15 -13.89 7.90
CA TYR A 135 8.27 -13.46 6.83
C TYR A 135 7.56 -12.17 7.23
N VAL A 136 7.91 -11.07 6.58
CA VAL A 136 7.47 -9.73 6.95
C VAL A 136 6.25 -9.32 6.13
N LEU A 137 5.20 -8.92 6.81
CA LEU A 137 4.00 -8.31 6.23
C LEU A 137 3.99 -6.82 6.52
N LEU A 138 3.21 -6.05 5.78
CA LEU A 138 3.11 -4.60 5.97
C LEU A 138 2.20 -4.21 7.15
N SER A 139 1.36 -5.14 7.64
CA SER A 139 0.40 -4.91 8.72
C SER A 139 0.25 -6.15 9.58
N SER A 140 0.08 -5.95 10.89
CA SER A 140 -0.23 -7.03 11.83
C SER A 140 -1.60 -7.65 11.55
N HIS A 141 -2.54 -6.86 11.05
CA HIS A 141 -3.86 -7.28 10.63
C HIS A 141 -3.85 -8.18 9.39
N PHE A 142 -2.73 -8.27 8.66
CA PHE A 142 -2.59 -9.24 7.58
C PHE A 142 -2.21 -10.66 8.03
N ILE A 143 -1.71 -10.85 9.28
CA ILE A 143 -1.21 -12.16 9.75
C ILE A 143 -2.32 -13.20 9.73
N LYS A 144 -3.48 -12.89 10.35
CA LYS A 144 -4.61 -13.82 10.40
C LYS A 144 -5.19 -14.09 9.01
N PRO A 145 -5.55 -13.09 8.18
CA PRO A 145 -6.01 -13.34 6.80
C PRO A 145 -5.03 -14.16 5.96
N LEU A 146 -3.72 -13.93 6.09
CA LEU A 146 -2.69 -14.71 5.39
C LEU A 146 -2.71 -16.17 5.84
N SER A 147 -2.70 -16.41 7.16
CA SER A 147 -2.66 -17.76 7.71
C SER A 147 -3.92 -18.55 7.39
N ASP A 148 -5.08 -17.92 7.47
CA ASP A 148 -6.38 -18.54 7.10
C ASP A 148 -6.39 -18.86 5.59
N TYR A 149 -6.00 -17.91 4.72
CA TYR A 149 -5.98 -18.06 3.27
C TYR A 149 -5.02 -19.16 2.82
N ALA A 150 -3.80 -19.19 3.34
CA ALA A 150 -2.76 -20.14 2.94
C ALA A 150 -2.74 -21.40 3.81
N HIS A 151 -3.64 -21.55 4.79
CA HIS A 151 -3.69 -22.67 5.76
C HIS A 151 -2.35 -22.87 6.52
N ILE A 152 -1.77 -21.73 6.99
CA ILE A 152 -0.53 -21.75 7.77
C ILE A 152 -0.88 -21.98 9.25
N LYS A 153 -0.32 -23.03 9.85
CA LYS A 153 -0.59 -23.38 11.25
C LYS A 153 0.37 -22.70 12.24
N ARG A 154 1.60 -22.39 11.79
CA ARG A 154 2.64 -21.77 12.62
C ARG A 154 2.94 -20.39 12.09
N THR A 155 2.76 -19.37 12.92
CA THR A 155 2.90 -17.95 12.56
C THR A 155 4.00 -17.23 13.35
N GLU A 156 4.81 -17.96 14.14
CA GLU A 156 5.82 -17.39 15.03
C GLU A 156 6.94 -16.64 14.27
N ASN A 157 7.16 -17.02 13.01
CA ASN A 157 8.12 -16.35 12.15
C ASN A 157 7.47 -15.28 11.24
N ILE A 158 6.15 -15.03 11.37
CA ILE A 158 5.45 -13.99 10.61
C ILE A 158 5.34 -12.74 11.48
N ILE A 159 5.87 -11.65 10.99
CA ILE A 159 5.88 -10.36 11.71
C ILE A 159 5.36 -9.24 10.82
N ALA A 160 5.10 -8.08 11.42
CA ALA A 160 4.62 -6.92 10.69
C ALA A 160 5.59 -5.73 10.84
N ILE A 161 6.06 -5.22 9.70
CA ILE A 161 6.78 -3.95 9.61
C ILE A 161 6.17 -3.16 8.45
N GLY A 162 5.47 -2.08 8.77
CA GLY A 162 4.84 -1.22 7.76
C GLY A 162 5.86 -0.41 6.96
N ASN A 163 5.43 0.11 5.82
CA ASN A 163 6.26 1.00 5.02
C ASN A 163 6.39 2.38 5.69
N PRO A 164 7.57 3.03 5.62
CA PRO A 164 7.73 4.38 6.12
C PRO A 164 7.12 5.42 5.17
N VAL A 165 6.78 6.58 5.70
CA VAL A 165 6.56 7.79 4.93
C VAL A 165 7.91 8.31 4.44
N THR A 166 8.07 8.41 3.13
CA THR A 166 9.35 8.84 2.49
C THR A 166 9.33 10.29 2.03
N ILE A 167 8.18 10.94 2.06
CA ILE A 167 8.09 12.37 1.74
C ILE A 167 8.61 13.20 2.94
N PRO A 168 9.28 14.34 2.69
CA PRO A 168 9.70 15.23 3.76
C PRO A 168 8.46 15.72 4.53
N VAL A 169 8.50 15.69 5.86
CA VAL A 169 7.43 16.20 6.71
C VAL A 169 7.97 17.39 7.52
N TYR A 170 7.59 18.59 7.10
CA TYR A 170 7.87 19.85 7.78
C TYR A 170 6.55 20.54 8.06
N PHE A 171 5.81 20.03 9.08
CA PHE A 171 4.50 20.53 9.44
C PHE A 171 4.33 20.47 10.96
N GLU A 172 4.00 21.61 11.55
CA GLU A 172 3.85 21.77 12.98
C GLU A 172 2.38 21.95 13.37
N GLU A 173 2.03 21.66 14.62
CA GLU A 173 0.65 21.72 15.11
C GLU A 173 0.01 23.11 14.92
N TRP A 174 0.79 24.17 15.03
CA TRP A 174 0.27 25.53 14.86
C TRP A 174 -0.21 25.81 13.42
N GLU A 175 0.32 25.11 12.43
CA GLU A 175 -0.09 25.23 11.02
C GLU A 175 -1.50 24.68 10.76
N LEU A 176 -2.07 23.89 11.70
CA LEU A 176 -3.44 23.42 11.61
C LEU A 176 -4.47 24.58 11.50
N LYS A 177 -4.13 25.76 11.99
CA LYS A 177 -4.97 26.96 11.86
C LYS A 177 -5.04 27.50 10.43
N GLN A 178 -4.10 27.10 9.57
CA GLN A 178 -4.01 27.56 8.16
C GLN A 178 -4.71 26.60 7.18
N LYS A 179 -5.28 25.49 7.69
CA LYS A 179 -6.01 24.54 6.88
C LYS A 179 -7.19 25.17 6.18
N LYS A 180 -7.31 24.89 4.86
CA LYS A 180 -8.45 25.30 4.04
C LYS A 180 -9.60 24.32 4.22
N LYS A 181 -10.80 24.79 3.94
CA LYS A 181 -12.01 23.97 3.88
C LYS A 181 -12.02 23.11 2.63
N GLN A 182 -11.13 22.12 2.60
CA GLN A 182 -10.89 21.24 1.44
C GLN A 182 -10.99 19.77 1.83
N LEU A 183 -11.72 19.03 0.99
CA LEU A 183 -11.65 17.58 0.89
C LEU A 183 -10.57 17.24 -0.13
N LEU A 184 -9.69 16.31 0.17
CA LEU A 184 -8.55 15.93 -0.66
C LEU A 184 -8.58 14.45 -1.02
N TYR A 185 -8.37 14.14 -2.27
CA TYR A 185 -7.99 12.83 -2.75
C TYR A 185 -6.62 12.90 -3.45
N VAL A 186 -5.75 11.95 -3.19
CA VAL A 186 -4.45 11.80 -3.87
C VAL A 186 -4.32 10.36 -4.35
N GLY A 187 -4.15 10.16 -5.64
CA GLY A 187 -3.94 8.84 -6.21
C GLY A 187 -4.33 8.70 -7.67
N ARG A 188 -4.15 7.48 -8.19
CA ARG A 188 -4.57 7.16 -9.55
C ARG A 188 -6.09 7.16 -9.65
N MET A 189 -6.61 7.82 -10.67
CA MET A 189 -8.05 7.85 -10.93
C MET A 189 -8.47 6.63 -11.75
N ASP A 190 -8.82 5.55 -11.06
CA ASP A 190 -9.40 4.35 -11.67
C ASP A 190 -10.71 3.93 -10.99
N TYR A 191 -11.55 3.23 -11.76
CA TYR A 191 -12.84 2.74 -11.29
C TYR A 191 -12.71 1.41 -10.52
N GLU A 192 -11.80 0.54 -10.94
CA GLU A 192 -11.73 -0.84 -10.45
C GLU A 192 -11.23 -0.93 -9.01
N ASN A 193 -10.16 -0.19 -8.67
CA ASN A 193 -9.53 -0.29 -7.36
C ASN A 193 -9.75 0.94 -6.49
N LYS A 194 -9.52 2.15 -7.05
CA LYS A 194 -9.53 3.40 -6.26
C LYS A 194 -10.93 3.95 -6.02
N ARG A 195 -11.91 3.56 -6.86
CA ARG A 195 -13.32 3.95 -6.70
C ARG A 195 -13.52 5.44 -6.47
N VAL A 196 -12.81 6.28 -7.21
CA VAL A 196 -12.86 7.75 -7.04
C VAL A 196 -14.26 8.31 -7.33
N ASN A 197 -15.07 7.58 -8.12
CA ASN A 197 -16.51 7.92 -8.30
C ASN A 197 -17.25 8.06 -6.96
N ARG A 198 -16.97 7.20 -5.96
CA ARG A 198 -17.62 7.26 -4.64
C ARG A 198 -17.37 8.58 -3.93
N ILE A 199 -16.19 9.18 -4.12
CA ILE A 199 -15.83 10.49 -3.56
C ILE A 199 -16.63 11.59 -4.23
N VAL A 200 -16.72 11.58 -5.58
CA VAL A 200 -17.48 12.56 -6.35
C VAL A 200 -18.99 12.43 -6.08
N GLU A 201 -19.49 11.20 -5.95
CA GLU A 201 -20.89 10.93 -5.58
C GLU A 201 -21.22 11.44 -4.17
N ALA A 202 -20.33 11.26 -3.20
CA ALA A 202 -20.49 11.83 -1.86
C ALA A 202 -20.46 13.36 -1.91
N TRP A 203 -19.53 13.95 -2.68
CA TRP A 203 -19.44 15.39 -2.85
C TRP A 203 -20.70 15.99 -3.51
N LYS A 204 -21.30 15.29 -4.48
CA LYS A 204 -22.57 15.67 -5.10
C LYS A 204 -23.70 15.91 -4.08
N VAL A 205 -23.68 15.21 -2.97
CA VAL A 205 -24.69 15.40 -1.89
C VAL A 205 -24.30 16.54 -0.96
N LEU A 206 -22.99 16.82 -0.82
CA LEU A 206 -22.46 17.73 0.19
C LEU A 206 -22.28 19.17 -0.32
N TYR A 207 -21.99 19.38 -1.61
CA TYR A 207 -21.53 20.66 -2.13
C TYR A 207 -22.58 21.79 -1.99
N GLU A 208 -23.86 21.49 -2.07
CA GLU A 208 -24.92 22.51 -1.88
C GLU A 208 -25.04 22.93 -0.42
N LYS A 209 -24.85 22.00 0.51
CA LYS A 209 -24.94 22.26 1.95
C LYS A 209 -23.71 23.00 2.48
N TYR A 210 -22.52 22.69 1.96
CA TYR A 210 -21.25 23.24 2.45
C TYR A 210 -20.58 24.13 1.40
N VAL A 211 -21.19 25.29 1.16
CA VAL A 211 -20.84 26.21 0.07
C VAL A 211 -19.43 26.80 0.11
N ASP A 212 -18.79 26.77 1.26
CA ASP A 212 -17.43 27.26 1.50
C ASP A 212 -16.38 26.16 1.48
N TRP A 213 -16.77 24.91 1.20
CA TRP A 213 -15.88 23.77 1.00
C TRP A 213 -15.68 23.46 -0.47
N GLU A 214 -14.54 22.81 -0.80
CA GLU A 214 -14.24 22.32 -2.14
C GLU A 214 -13.65 20.90 -2.11
N LEU A 215 -13.78 20.19 -3.22
CA LEU A 215 -13.17 18.88 -3.45
C LEU A 215 -11.95 19.02 -4.36
N VAL A 216 -10.79 18.62 -3.89
CA VAL A 216 -9.53 18.64 -4.63
C VAL A 216 -9.12 17.21 -4.97
N LEU A 217 -8.96 16.91 -6.27
CA LEU A 217 -8.56 15.61 -6.80
C LEU A 217 -7.17 15.73 -7.43
N VAL A 218 -6.17 15.07 -6.82
CA VAL A 218 -4.78 15.07 -7.27
C VAL A 218 -4.44 13.72 -7.86
N GLY A 219 -3.96 13.71 -9.10
CA GLY A 219 -3.58 12.51 -9.83
C GLY A 219 -4.20 12.46 -11.23
N GLU A 220 -3.93 11.38 -11.91
CA GLU A 220 -4.42 11.07 -13.25
C GLU A 220 -4.86 9.59 -13.32
N GLY A 221 -5.56 9.23 -14.37
CA GLY A 221 -5.94 7.84 -14.61
C GLY A 221 -7.03 7.68 -15.65
N PRO A 222 -7.32 6.43 -16.06
CA PRO A 222 -8.22 6.15 -17.16
C PRO A 222 -9.68 6.57 -16.89
N TYR A 223 -10.05 6.75 -15.62
CA TYR A 223 -11.41 7.11 -15.23
C TYR A 223 -11.65 8.63 -15.10
N LYS A 224 -10.63 9.46 -15.25
CA LYS A 224 -10.72 10.92 -15.08
C LYS A 224 -11.77 11.56 -16.00
N SER A 225 -11.74 11.26 -17.31
CA SER A 225 -12.68 11.81 -18.29
C SER A 225 -14.13 11.46 -17.97
N THR A 226 -14.37 10.25 -17.47
CA THR A 226 -15.70 9.82 -17.02
C THR A 226 -16.18 10.61 -15.79
N LEU A 227 -15.26 10.90 -14.85
CA LEU A 227 -15.57 11.75 -13.69
C LEU A 227 -15.90 13.20 -14.12
N GLU A 228 -15.11 13.77 -15.04
CA GLU A 228 -15.34 15.12 -15.57
C GLU A 228 -16.69 15.22 -16.29
N GLU A 229 -17.07 14.18 -17.07
CA GLU A 229 -18.37 14.10 -17.71
C GLU A 229 -19.51 14.00 -16.69
N TYR A 230 -19.34 13.16 -15.65
CA TYR A 230 -20.31 13.00 -14.58
C TYR A 230 -20.52 14.34 -13.83
N ILE A 231 -19.44 15.04 -13.46
CA ILE A 231 -19.49 16.33 -12.78
C ILE A 231 -20.23 17.35 -13.63
N ARG A 232 -19.94 17.41 -14.93
CA ARG A 232 -20.62 18.34 -15.86
C ARG A 232 -22.11 18.00 -16.02
N ARG A 233 -22.45 16.72 -16.16
CA ARG A 233 -23.83 16.25 -16.32
C ARG A 233 -24.74 16.63 -15.15
N TYR A 234 -24.20 16.58 -13.94
CA TYR A 234 -24.94 16.87 -12.71
C TYR A 234 -24.66 18.26 -12.13
N ASP A 235 -23.94 19.10 -12.87
CA ASP A 235 -23.56 20.46 -12.47
C ASP A 235 -22.94 20.54 -11.07
N ILE A 236 -22.06 19.58 -10.74
CA ILE A 236 -21.43 19.50 -9.42
C ILE A 236 -20.36 20.60 -9.32
N GLN A 237 -20.51 21.51 -8.37
CA GLN A 237 -19.66 22.67 -8.23
C GLN A 237 -18.45 22.43 -7.31
N ARG A 238 -17.42 23.27 -7.44
CA ARG A 238 -16.23 23.31 -6.58
C ARG A 238 -15.46 21.99 -6.52
N VAL A 239 -15.30 21.35 -7.68
CA VAL A 239 -14.39 20.20 -7.87
C VAL A 239 -13.17 20.67 -8.66
N CYS A 240 -11.97 20.49 -8.08
CA CYS A 240 -10.72 20.93 -8.67
C CYS A 240 -9.82 19.72 -9.00
N PHE A 241 -9.58 19.47 -10.28
CA PHE A 241 -8.57 18.50 -10.74
C PHE A 241 -7.21 19.17 -10.81
N LYS A 242 -6.21 18.58 -10.14
CA LYS A 242 -4.81 19.10 -10.10
C LYS A 242 -3.85 18.30 -10.98
N GLY A 243 -4.33 17.24 -11.65
CA GLY A 243 -3.52 16.42 -12.54
C GLY A 243 -2.45 15.61 -11.80
N PHE A 244 -1.60 14.95 -12.59
CA PHE A 244 -0.46 14.19 -12.08
C PHE A 244 0.61 15.14 -11.53
N GLN A 245 1.14 14.80 -10.34
CA GLN A 245 2.24 15.53 -9.72
C GLN A 245 3.52 14.71 -9.84
N VAL A 246 4.55 15.28 -10.44
CA VAL A 246 5.89 14.65 -10.56
C VAL A 246 6.57 14.57 -9.18
N SER A 247 6.42 15.63 -8.38
CA SER A 247 6.88 15.67 -6.99
C SER A 247 5.75 15.30 -6.04
N PRO A 248 6.06 14.83 -4.82
CA PRO A 248 5.05 14.58 -3.80
C PRO A 248 4.12 15.79 -3.61
N PRO A 249 2.79 15.58 -3.47
CA PRO A 249 1.81 16.66 -3.44
C PRO A 249 1.72 17.35 -2.07
N ILE A 250 2.86 17.74 -1.51
CA ILE A 250 3.02 18.27 -0.14
C ILE A 250 2.13 19.49 0.09
N GLN A 251 2.06 20.40 -0.89
CA GLN A 251 1.24 21.61 -0.75
C GLN A 251 -0.24 21.29 -0.56
N HIS A 252 -0.77 20.27 -1.25
CA HIS A 252 -2.15 19.83 -1.10
C HIS A 252 -2.40 19.22 0.29
N TYR A 253 -1.43 18.45 0.82
CA TYR A 253 -1.51 17.96 2.20
C TYR A 253 -1.45 19.10 3.23
N LYS A 254 -0.62 20.12 3.01
CA LYS A 254 -0.56 21.29 3.90
C LYS A 254 -1.88 22.05 3.94
N GLU A 255 -2.56 22.18 2.83
CA GLU A 255 -3.78 22.98 2.68
C GLU A 255 -5.05 22.27 3.12
N ALA A 256 -5.20 20.99 2.80
CA ALA A 256 -6.45 20.26 3.00
C ALA A 256 -6.75 19.96 4.47
N SER A 257 -8.05 19.86 4.80
CA SER A 257 -8.55 19.53 6.13
C SER A 257 -8.95 18.06 6.28
N ILE A 258 -9.53 17.46 5.23
CA ILE A 258 -10.06 16.10 5.27
C ILE A 258 -9.51 15.33 4.05
N PHE A 259 -9.00 14.12 4.27
CA PHE A 259 -8.50 13.22 3.23
C PHE A 259 -9.50 12.10 2.99
N LEU A 260 -9.75 11.76 1.73
CA LEU A 260 -10.72 10.74 1.35
C LEU A 260 -10.05 9.59 0.60
N LEU A 261 -10.30 8.34 1.03
CA LEU A 261 -9.89 7.14 0.31
C LEU A 261 -10.99 6.09 0.34
N THR A 262 -11.58 5.80 -0.83
CA THR A 262 -12.70 4.88 -0.98
C THR A 262 -12.35 3.61 -1.78
N SER A 263 -11.06 3.27 -1.82
CA SER A 263 -10.52 2.16 -2.58
C SER A 263 -11.09 0.81 -2.14
N ASP A 264 -11.35 -0.08 -3.08
CA ASP A 264 -11.68 -1.49 -2.80
C ASP A 264 -10.41 -2.32 -2.50
N LEU A 265 -9.25 -1.87 -2.98
CA LEU A 265 -7.99 -2.59 -2.84
C LEU A 265 -6.83 -1.65 -2.59
N GLU A 266 -6.11 -1.89 -1.50
CA GLU A 266 -4.86 -1.23 -1.15
C GLU A 266 -3.84 -2.23 -0.61
N GLY A 267 -2.55 -1.96 -0.90
CA GLY A 267 -1.47 -2.74 -0.29
C GLY A 267 -1.16 -2.31 1.14
N PHE A 268 -1.08 -0.99 1.35
CA PHE A 268 -0.79 -0.43 2.69
C PHE A 268 -1.49 0.91 2.91
N GLY A 269 -1.54 1.79 1.90
CA GLY A 269 -2.19 3.09 2.02
C GLY A 269 -1.25 4.22 2.43
N LEU A 270 -0.06 4.31 1.84
CA LEU A 270 0.93 5.36 2.14
C LEU A 270 0.35 6.77 2.07
N VAL A 271 -0.50 7.05 1.08
CA VAL A 271 -1.15 8.38 0.93
C VAL A 271 -2.00 8.78 2.14
N VAL A 272 -2.52 7.80 2.90
CA VAL A 272 -3.24 8.06 4.17
C VAL A 272 -2.25 8.56 5.22
N ILE A 273 -1.13 7.85 5.39
CA ILE A 273 -0.12 8.22 6.39
C ILE A 273 0.53 9.56 6.01
N GLU A 274 0.80 9.77 4.72
CA GLU A 274 1.29 11.05 4.20
C GLU A 274 0.33 12.18 4.57
N SER A 275 -0.98 12.02 4.32
CA SER A 275 -1.98 13.02 4.68
C SER A 275 -2.03 13.28 6.20
N MET A 276 -2.01 12.21 7.01
CA MET A 276 -1.98 12.28 8.47
C MET A 276 -0.75 13.03 8.99
N SER A 277 0.42 12.85 8.36
CA SER A 277 1.66 13.53 8.73
C SER A 277 1.57 15.06 8.61
N TYR A 278 0.66 15.53 7.79
CA TYR A 278 0.35 16.95 7.62
C TYR A 278 -0.95 17.39 8.33
N GLY A 279 -1.47 16.60 9.25
CA GLY A 279 -2.69 16.93 10.00
C GLY A 279 -3.95 16.99 9.13
N VAL A 280 -4.01 16.23 8.04
CA VAL A 280 -5.24 16.02 7.27
C VAL A 280 -5.98 14.82 7.85
N VAL A 281 -7.23 15.01 8.27
CA VAL A 281 -8.00 13.95 8.92
C VAL A 281 -8.53 12.96 7.87
N PRO A 282 -8.14 11.67 7.93
CA PRO A 282 -8.58 10.70 6.95
C PRO A 282 -9.99 10.18 7.23
N VAL A 283 -10.80 10.06 6.16
CA VAL A 283 -12.02 9.26 6.09
C VAL A 283 -11.79 8.18 5.05
N VAL A 284 -11.67 6.94 5.49
CA VAL A 284 -11.22 5.82 4.66
C VAL A 284 -12.20 4.67 4.68
N TYR A 285 -12.47 4.08 3.52
CA TYR A 285 -13.24 2.84 3.44
C TYR A 285 -12.41 1.67 3.95
N GLY A 286 -12.96 0.92 4.91
CA GLY A 286 -12.30 -0.17 5.63
C GLY A 286 -12.10 -1.46 4.83
N SER A 287 -11.86 -1.36 3.51
CA SER A 287 -11.77 -2.51 2.58
C SER A 287 -10.51 -3.36 2.73
N TYR A 288 -9.51 -2.88 3.44
CA TYR A 288 -8.21 -3.55 3.59
C TYR A 288 -7.70 -3.47 5.02
N GLU A 289 -7.14 -4.56 5.49
CA GLU A 289 -6.81 -4.76 6.90
C GLU A 289 -5.71 -3.82 7.42
N ALA A 290 -4.77 -3.40 6.55
CA ALA A 290 -3.68 -2.51 6.97
C ALA A 290 -4.17 -1.14 7.48
N ILE A 291 -5.38 -0.72 7.09
CA ILE A 291 -5.93 0.57 7.55
C ILE A 291 -6.14 0.61 9.06
N TYR A 292 -6.40 -0.53 9.69
CA TYR A 292 -6.61 -0.64 11.14
C TYR A 292 -5.32 -0.54 11.96
N ASP A 293 -4.13 -0.69 11.33
CA ASP A 293 -2.85 -0.34 11.95
C ASP A 293 -2.53 1.16 11.78
N ILE A 294 -3.05 1.78 10.70
CA ILE A 294 -2.75 3.17 10.33
C ILE A 294 -3.67 4.13 11.07
N ILE A 295 -4.98 3.83 11.15
CA ILE A 295 -5.99 4.71 11.76
C ILE A 295 -6.54 4.08 13.04
N ASP A 296 -6.45 4.80 14.14
CA ASP A 296 -7.24 4.54 15.34
C ASP A 296 -8.62 5.16 15.10
N ASN A 297 -9.60 4.33 14.73
CA ASN A 297 -10.93 4.78 14.31
C ASN A 297 -11.63 5.62 15.39
N GLY A 298 -12.14 6.79 14.99
CA GLY A 298 -12.76 7.75 15.90
C GLY A 298 -11.76 8.64 16.67
N LYS A 299 -10.44 8.36 16.57
CA LYS A 299 -9.39 9.10 17.25
C LYS A 299 -8.46 9.82 16.28
N SER A 300 -7.79 9.09 15.38
CA SER A 300 -6.85 9.67 14.40
C SER A 300 -7.41 9.73 12.98
N GLY A 301 -8.69 9.41 12.80
CA GLY A 301 -9.41 9.39 11.53
C GLY A 301 -10.68 8.56 11.65
N LEU A 302 -11.42 8.43 10.55
CA LEU A 302 -12.67 7.68 10.50
C LEU A 302 -12.57 6.56 9.45
N ILE A 303 -12.95 5.34 9.86
CA ILE A 303 -13.01 4.17 8.98
C ILE A 303 -14.48 3.85 8.73
N THR A 304 -14.91 3.87 7.46
CA THR A 304 -16.28 3.50 7.09
C THR A 304 -16.43 1.99 6.93
N PRO A 305 -17.62 1.42 7.23
CA PRO A 305 -17.81 -0.02 7.35
C PRO A 305 -17.80 -0.76 6.00
N ILE A 306 -17.60 -2.08 6.07
CA ILE A 306 -17.80 -3.05 4.99
C ILE A 306 -19.20 -3.68 5.17
N PRO A 307 -20.00 -3.84 4.09
CA PRO A 307 -19.78 -3.38 2.72
C PRO A 307 -19.84 -1.86 2.60
N TYR A 308 -19.32 -1.32 1.47
CA TYR A 308 -19.35 0.12 1.23
C TYR A 308 -20.76 0.70 1.35
N ASN A 309 -20.87 1.77 2.11
CA ASN A 309 -22.12 2.50 2.31
C ASN A 309 -21.86 3.99 2.09
N SER A 310 -22.43 4.54 1.04
CA SER A 310 -22.24 5.95 0.66
C SER A 310 -22.74 6.90 1.75
N GLN A 311 -23.89 6.60 2.39
CA GLN A 311 -24.45 7.43 3.46
C GLN A 311 -23.49 7.51 4.65
N LYS A 312 -22.87 6.39 5.06
CA LYS A 312 -21.87 6.39 6.15
C LYS A 312 -20.63 7.22 5.81
N THR A 313 -20.21 7.22 4.54
CA THR A 313 -19.11 8.07 4.09
C THR A 313 -19.51 9.55 4.16
N ILE A 314 -20.73 9.89 3.70
CA ILE A 314 -21.29 11.24 3.78
C ILE A 314 -21.41 11.69 5.23
N ASP A 315 -21.94 10.85 6.12
CA ASP A 315 -22.09 11.16 7.55
C ASP A 315 -20.73 11.46 8.20
N CYS A 316 -19.70 10.66 7.92
CA CYS A 316 -18.34 10.88 8.42
C CYS A 316 -17.75 12.21 7.94
N ILE A 317 -17.93 12.54 6.65
CA ILE A 317 -17.46 13.81 6.09
C ILE A 317 -18.21 14.98 6.73
N SER A 318 -19.53 14.89 6.82
CA SER A 318 -20.37 15.93 7.44
C SER A 318 -20.00 16.18 8.90
N LEU A 319 -19.79 15.12 9.68
CA LEU A 319 -19.33 15.21 11.07
C LEU A 319 -18.05 16.04 11.20
N LEU A 320 -17.07 15.79 10.34
CA LEU A 320 -15.80 16.52 10.37
C LEU A 320 -15.93 17.95 9.84
N ILE A 321 -16.82 18.21 8.88
CA ILE A 321 -17.08 19.56 8.37
C ILE A 321 -17.73 20.41 9.47
N GLU A 322 -18.76 19.90 10.11
CA GLU A 322 -19.57 20.61 11.10
C GLU A 322 -18.86 20.82 12.45
N ASN A 323 -17.93 19.92 12.81
CA ASN A 323 -17.24 19.96 14.10
C ASN A 323 -15.78 20.31 13.93
N GLU A 324 -15.46 21.60 13.85
CA GLU A 324 -14.08 22.07 13.68
C GLU A 324 -13.16 21.64 14.83
N ASN A 325 -13.65 21.69 16.07
CA ASN A 325 -12.86 21.30 17.23
C ASN A 325 -12.51 19.80 17.18
N LEU A 326 -13.49 18.95 16.93
CA LEU A 326 -13.27 17.51 16.74
C LEU A 326 -12.25 17.26 15.62
N ARG A 327 -12.40 17.94 14.48
CA ARG A 327 -11.48 17.81 13.33
C ARG A 327 -10.06 18.22 13.71
N LYS A 328 -9.89 19.31 14.48
CA LYS A 328 -8.57 19.76 14.96
C LYS A 328 -7.92 18.78 15.92
N GLU A 329 -8.69 18.24 16.87
CA GLU A 329 -8.19 17.24 17.82
C GLU A 329 -7.81 15.95 17.07
N MET A 330 -8.65 15.48 16.17
CA MET A 330 -8.38 14.30 15.35
C MET A 330 -7.16 14.51 14.44
N ALA A 331 -6.94 15.72 13.93
CA ALA A 331 -5.76 16.07 13.15
C ALA A 331 -4.46 15.95 13.96
N LYS A 332 -4.45 16.38 15.23
CA LYS A 332 -3.30 16.21 16.16
C LYS A 332 -3.01 14.73 16.42
N GLU A 333 -4.05 13.95 16.67
CA GLU A 333 -3.93 12.52 16.88
C GLU A 333 -3.45 11.80 15.60
N ALA A 334 -3.91 12.25 14.42
CA ALA A 334 -3.41 11.76 13.14
C ALA A 334 -1.91 12.02 12.97
N MET A 335 -1.45 13.24 13.25
CA MET A 335 -0.01 13.57 13.23
C MET A 335 0.79 12.74 14.22
N CYS A 336 0.26 12.52 15.42
CA CYS A 336 0.89 11.69 16.44
C CYS A 336 1.02 10.24 15.96
N LYS A 337 -0.05 9.66 15.43
CA LYS A 337 -0.08 8.30 14.89
C LYS A 337 0.88 8.13 13.70
N ALA A 338 0.97 9.11 12.82
CA ALA A 338 1.87 9.09 11.66
C ALA A 338 3.35 8.99 12.07
N LYS A 339 3.75 9.46 13.26
CA LYS A 339 5.13 9.32 13.78
C LYS A 339 5.59 7.87 13.92
N CYS A 340 4.65 6.92 14.08
CA CYS A 340 4.97 5.49 14.10
C CYS A 340 5.48 4.98 12.74
N PHE A 341 5.30 5.75 11.67
CA PHE A 341 5.65 5.42 10.30
C PHE A 341 6.74 6.33 9.71
N THR A 342 7.45 7.08 10.54
CA THR A 342 8.64 7.81 10.10
C THR A 342 9.74 6.83 9.68
N ILE A 343 10.68 7.29 8.85
CA ILE A 343 11.83 6.47 8.42
C ILE A 343 12.57 5.94 9.66
N ASP A 344 12.86 6.77 10.64
CA ASP A 344 13.58 6.38 11.85
C ASP A 344 12.83 5.31 12.66
N SER A 345 11.51 5.49 12.85
CA SER A 345 10.68 4.50 13.55
C SER A 345 10.64 3.15 12.85
N VAL A 346 10.55 3.14 11.53
CA VAL A 346 10.50 1.90 10.75
C VAL A 346 11.88 1.25 10.66
N ILE A 347 12.96 2.02 10.45
CA ILE A 347 14.34 1.51 10.45
C ILE A 347 14.69 0.88 11.80
N THR A 348 14.29 1.50 12.92
CA THR A 348 14.52 0.92 14.25
C THR A 348 13.89 -0.48 14.38
N ARG A 349 12.67 -0.68 13.84
CA ARG A 349 12.04 -2.02 13.82
C ARG A 349 12.83 -3.02 12.96
N TRP A 350 13.39 -2.57 11.84
CA TRP A 350 14.23 -3.41 10.99
C TRP A 350 15.55 -3.77 11.67
N TYR A 351 16.21 -2.84 12.39
CA TYR A 351 17.42 -3.13 13.15
C TYR A 351 17.15 -4.15 14.27
N ASN A 352 16.08 -3.98 15.04
CA ASN A 352 15.70 -4.96 16.06
C ASN A 352 15.46 -6.35 15.46
N LEU A 353 14.83 -6.41 14.29
CA LEU A 353 14.64 -7.65 13.56
C LEU A 353 15.97 -8.27 13.12
N PHE A 354 16.92 -7.46 12.63
CA PHE A 354 18.25 -7.97 12.23
C PHE A 354 19.01 -8.53 13.43
N GLU A 355 18.98 -7.87 14.57
CA GLU A 355 19.58 -8.36 15.81
C GLU A 355 18.94 -9.67 16.30
N GLU A 356 17.63 -9.82 16.15
CA GLU A 356 16.92 -11.06 16.51
C GLU A 356 17.31 -12.25 15.61
N VAL A 357 17.60 -11.98 14.34
CA VAL A 357 17.83 -13.02 13.32
C VAL A 357 19.31 -13.44 13.28
N LEU A 358 20.25 -12.56 13.61
CA LEU A 358 21.70 -12.82 13.65
C LEU A 358 22.13 -13.58 14.89
#